data_59559a2f50eae5669424029d7dc04a34
#
_entry.id   59559a2f50eae5669424029d7dc04a34
#
_cell.length_a   1.000
_cell.length_b   1.000
_cell.length_c   1.000
_cell.angle_alpha   90.00
_cell.angle_beta   90.00
_cell.angle_gamma   90.00
#
_symmetry.space_group_name_H-M   'P 1'
#
loop_
_entity.id
_entity.type
_entity.pdbx_description
1 polymer ?
#
loop_
_entity_poly.entity_id
_entity_poly.type
_entity_poly.pdbx_seq_one_letter_code
_entity_poly.pdbx_strand_id
1 'polypeptide(L)'
;MSKEYNIGIYIRLSMADEDTGYGSKAESDSIGNQRMLINRFLDNHPELSHCQRSEFADDGYTGTNFHRPQFTQMMEKVKRGEIDLICVKDFSRFSRDYIETGNYLECTFPFMGVRFISINDGYDRDDYKGTTGGLEVVMRSIIYAAYSKDLSVKTTSAKIQMMKQGKYVGGYAPYG
;
A
#
# COMPACT_ATOMS: atom_id res chain seq x y z
N MET A 1 18.04 25.95 -0.07
CA MET A 1 18.64 24.64 0.21
C MET A 1 17.52 23.61 0.14
N SER A 2 17.60 22.66 -0.77
CA SER A 2 16.66 21.52 -0.82
C SER A 2 16.80 20.72 0.47
N LYS A 3 15.69 20.38 1.11
CA LYS A 3 15.70 19.53 2.30
C LYS A 3 16.17 18.13 1.86
N GLU A 4 17.22 17.63 2.49
CA GLU A 4 17.70 16.26 2.28
C GLU A 4 16.88 15.33 3.17
N TYR A 5 16.25 14.30 2.54
CA TYR A 5 15.39 13.35 3.24
C TYR A 5 16.09 12.02 3.47
N ASN A 6 15.80 11.38 4.61
CA ASN A 6 16.08 9.96 4.83
C ASN A 6 14.82 9.18 4.54
N ILE A 7 14.81 8.45 3.42
CA ILE A 7 13.62 7.81 2.86
C ILE A 7 13.48 6.38 3.37
N GLY A 8 12.35 6.05 4.00
CA GLY A 8 11.91 4.69 4.26
C GLY A 8 11.01 4.20 3.12
N ILE A 9 11.48 3.22 2.36
CA ILE A 9 10.68 2.54 1.34
C ILE A 9 10.00 1.35 1.99
N TYR A 10 8.66 1.32 2.04
CA TYR A 10 7.94 0.20 2.60
C TYR A 10 7.25 -0.61 1.51
N ILE A 11 7.54 -1.91 1.49
CA ILE A 11 7.03 -2.88 0.51
C ILE A 11 6.31 -4.00 1.26
N ARG A 12 5.15 -4.44 0.74
CA ARG A 12 4.41 -5.54 1.33
C ARG A 12 3.73 -6.39 0.28
N LEU A 13 3.84 -7.72 0.40
CA LEU A 13 3.00 -8.64 -0.33
C LEU A 13 1.58 -8.68 0.22
N SER A 14 0.62 -8.96 -0.65
CA SER A 14 -0.77 -9.22 -0.26
C SER A 14 -1.05 -10.70 -0.44
N MET A 15 -1.68 -11.35 0.54
CA MET A 15 -2.13 -12.75 0.39
C MET A 15 -3.14 -12.94 -0.76
N ALA A 16 -3.77 -11.85 -1.23
CA ALA A 16 -4.62 -11.91 -2.42
C ALA A 16 -3.82 -12.11 -3.73
N ASP A 17 -2.51 -11.85 -3.69
CA ASP A 17 -1.62 -12.10 -4.82
C ASP A 17 -1.12 -13.57 -4.83
N GLU A 18 -1.36 -14.35 -3.74
CA GLU A 18 -1.00 -15.77 -3.61
C GLU A 18 -1.99 -16.71 -4.32
N ASP A 19 -3.25 -16.31 -4.51
CA ASP A 19 -4.32 -17.14 -5.12
C ASP A 19 -4.17 -17.36 -6.64
N THR A 20 -3.14 -16.85 -7.28
CA THR A 20 -2.89 -17.06 -8.71
C THR A 20 -2.08 -18.32 -9.04
N GLY A 21 -2.12 -19.37 -8.20
CA GLY A 21 -1.81 -20.77 -8.55
C GLY A 21 -0.46 -21.11 -9.20
N TYR A 22 0.47 -20.17 -9.28
CA TYR A 22 1.83 -20.38 -9.77
C TYR A 22 2.84 -19.95 -8.70
N GLY A 23 3.51 -20.97 -8.12
CA GLY A 23 4.34 -20.88 -6.96
C GLY A 23 5.46 -19.82 -6.98
N SER A 24 6.08 -19.66 -5.84
CA SER A 24 7.24 -18.85 -5.40
C SER A 24 7.88 -17.78 -6.32
N LYS A 25 7.78 -17.88 -7.65
CA LYS A 25 8.26 -16.86 -8.60
C LYS A 25 7.38 -15.61 -8.65
N ALA A 26 6.05 -15.75 -8.51
CA ALA A 26 5.11 -14.61 -8.59
C ALA A 26 5.24 -13.66 -7.37
N GLU A 27 5.63 -14.17 -6.21
CA GLU A 27 5.87 -13.38 -4.99
C GLU A 27 7.11 -12.50 -5.13
N SER A 28 8.22 -13.08 -5.57
CA SER A 28 9.46 -12.37 -5.86
C SER A 28 9.26 -11.24 -6.87
N ASP A 29 8.46 -11.49 -7.92
CA ASP A 29 8.17 -10.51 -8.96
C ASP A 29 7.31 -9.35 -8.43
N SER A 30 6.38 -9.59 -7.52
CA SER A 30 5.53 -8.54 -6.93
C SER A 30 6.33 -7.58 -6.05
N ILE A 31 7.25 -8.06 -5.22
CA ILE A 31 8.16 -7.22 -4.41
C ILE A 31 9.12 -6.47 -5.35
N GLY A 32 9.71 -7.16 -6.32
CA GLY A 32 10.59 -6.57 -7.32
C GLY A 32 9.93 -5.45 -8.11
N ASN A 33 8.69 -5.65 -8.53
CA ASN A 33 7.92 -4.64 -9.26
C ASN A 33 7.59 -3.41 -8.39
N GLN A 34 7.23 -3.61 -7.11
CA GLN A 34 7.02 -2.49 -6.19
C GLN A 34 8.30 -1.70 -5.98
N ARG A 35 9.43 -2.38 -5.73
CA ARG A 35 10.75 -1.77 -5.57
C ARG A 35 11.14 -0.94 -6.79
N MET A 36 10.98 -1.50 -7.99
CA MET A 36 11.30 -0.82 -9.24
C MET A 36 10.45 0.44 -9.44
N LEU A 37 9.14 0.34 -9.20
CA LEU A 37 8.21 1.46 -9.32
C LEU A 37 8.57 2.59 -8.36
N ILE A 38 8.83 2.28 -7.09
CA ILE A 38 9.16 3.28 -6.07
C ILE A 38 10.50 3.94 -6.39
N ASN A 39 11.54 3.16 -6.71
CA ASN A 39 12.83 3.74 -7.05
C ASN A 39 12.77 4.63 -8.30
N ARG A 40 12.06 4.19 -9.36
CA ARG A 40 11.85 5.00 -10.57
C ARG A 40 11.12 6.31 -10.25
N PHE A 41 10.12 6.28 -9.36
CA PHE A 41 9.43 7.47 -8.91
C PHE A 41 10.40 8.42 -8.20
N LEU A 42 11.17 7.94 -7.23
CA LEU A 42 12.16 8.73 -6.49
C LEU A 42 13.26 9.30 -7.40
N ASP A 43 13.74 8.53 -8.36
CA ASP A 43 14.77 8.98 -9.32
C ASP A 43 14.27 10.09 -10.24
N ASN A 44 12.98 10.09 -10.58
CA ASN A 44 12.37 11.11 -11.44
C ASN A 44 12.05 12.41 -10.70
N HIS A 45 12.18 12.45 -9.36
CA HIS A 45 11.96 13.65 -8.55
C HIS A 45 13.31 14.23 -8.12
N PRO A 46 13.74 15.39 -8.67
CA PRO A 46 15.08 15.96 -8.41
C PRO A 46 15.38 16.15 -6.94
N GLU A 47 14.37 16.51 -6.12
CA GLU A 47 14.52 16.71 -4.66
C GLU A 47 14.67 15.40 -3.87
N LEU A 48 14.33 14.24 -4.46
CA LEU A 48 14.38 12.92 -3.80
C LEU A 48 15.45 11.99 -4.39
N SER A 49 15.94 12.28 -5.59
CA SER A 49 16.85 11.39 -6.34
C SER A 49 18.17 11.14 -5.61
N HIS A 50 18.68 12.13 -4.87
CA HIS A 50 19.94 12.06 -4.15
C HIS A 50 19.81 11.67 -2.67
N CYS A 51 18.57 11.46 -2.19
CA CYS A 51 18.28 11.15 -0.81
C CYS A 51 18.67 9.72 -0.44
N GLN A 52 19.08 9.52 0.82
CA GLN A 52 19.37 8.18 1.35
C GLN A 52 18.09 7.34 1.43
N ARG A 53 18.17 6.08 1.02
CA ARG A 53 17.02 5.14 0.98
C ARG A 53 17.28 3.93 1.88
N SER A 54 16.30 3.58 2.68
CA SER A 54 16.27 2.36 3.49
C SER A 54 15.03 1.56 3.12
N GLU A 55 15.18 0.28 2.78
CA GLU A 55 14.07 -0.58 2.39
C GLU A 55 13.60 -1.44 3.56
N PHE A 56 12.27 -1.58 3.69
CA PHE A 56 11.58 -2.41 4.67
C PHE A 56 10.54 -3.24 3.92
N ALA A 57 10.74 -4.55 3.88
CA ALA A 57 9.87 -5.47 3.15
C ALA A 57 9.28 -6.50 4.11
N ASP A 58 7.95 -6.53 4.22
CA ASP A 58 7.20 -7.57 4.93
C ASP A 58 6.56 -8.52 3.92
N ASP A 59 6.97 -9.79 3.99
CA ASP A 59 6.50 -10.87 3.15
C ASP A 59 5.57 -11.81 3.96
N GLY A 60 4.43 -12.20 3.36
CA GLY A 60 3.53 -13.20 3.94
C GLY A 60 2.69 -12.74 5.15
N TYR A 61 2.70 -11.46 5.52
CA TYR A 61 1.91 -10.94 6.64
C TYR A 61 0.58 -10.33 6.17
N THR A 62 -0.53 -10.70 6.85
CA THR A 62 -1.84 -10.13 6.55
C THR A 62 -1.90 -8.64 6.87
N GLY A 63 -2.51 -7.85 5.97
CA GLY A 63 -2.55 -6.39 6.13
C GLY A 63 -3.40 -5.88 7.30
N THR A 64 -4.07 -6.76 8.03
CA THR A 64 -4.89 -6.42 9.22
C THR A 64 -4.12 -6.52 10.53
N ASN A 65 -2.93 -7.14 10.50
CA ASN A 65 -2.14 -7.32 11.71
C ASN A 65 -0.90 -6.40 11.66
N PHE A 66 -0.82 -5.42 12.57
CA PHE A 66 0.30 -4.48 12.69
C PHE A 66 1.58 -5.11 13.29
N HIS A 67 1.56 -6.40 13.64
CA HIS A 67 2.76 -7.14 14.01
C HIS A 67 3.59 -7.53 12.78
N ARG A 68 3.97 -6.50 11.99
CA ARG A 68 4.85 -6.61 10.83
C ARG A 68 6.25 -6.18 11.27
N PRO A 69 7.23 -7.08 11.31
CA PRO A 69 8.53 -6.77 11.92
C PRO A 69 9.24 -5.62 11.19
N GLN A 70 9.20 -5.59 9.86
CA GLN A 70 9.85 -4.53 9.09
C GLN A 70 9.10 -3.20 9.19
N PHE A 71 7.76 -3.24 9.22
CA PHE A 71 6.96 -2.05 9.52
C PHE A 71 7.28 -1.48 10.91
N THR A 72 7.34 -2.35 11.92
CA THR A 72 7.67 -1.95 13.29
C THR A 72 9.06 -1.32 13.34
N GLN A 73 10.06 -1.94 12.71
CA GLN A 73 11.42 -1.42 12.63
C GLN A 73 11.48 -0.07 11.92
N MET A 74 10.75 0.09 10.81
CA MET A 74 10.65 1.37 10.10
C MET A 74 10.06 2.45 11.03
N MET A 75 8.95 2.15 11.71
CA MET A 75 8.29 3.10 12.61
C MET A 75 9.14 3.47 13.83
N GLU A 76 9.98 2.55 14.32
CA GLU A 76 10.97 2.88 15.37
C GLU A 76 12.01 3.87 14.87
N LYS A 77 12.51 3.69 13.65
CA LYS A 77 13.45 4.63 13.02
C LYS A 77 12.80 5.99 12.76
N VAL A 78 11.53 6.01 12.36
CA VAL A 78 10.73 7.24 12.24
C VAL A 78 10.64 7.97 13.58
N LYS A 79 10.32 7.25 14.66
CA LYS A 79 10.26 7.83 16.03
C LYS A 79 11.59 8.40 16.50
N ARG A 80 12.71 7.83 16.05
CA ARG A 80 14.05 8.33 16.36
C ARG A 80 14.50 9.50 15.47
N GLY A 81 13.68 9.86 14.45
CA GLY A 81 14.05 10.88 13.48
C GLY A 81 15.09 10.43 12.45
N GLU A 82 15.36 9.13 12.36
CA GLU A 82 16.27 8.55 11.38
C GLU A 82 15.65 8.44 9.99
N ILE A 83 14.30 8.47 9.91
CA ILE A 83 13.51 8.49 8.68
C ILE A 83 12.51 9.64 8.80
N ASP A 84 12.49 10.52 7.83
CA ASP A 84 11.61 11.68 7.75
C ASP A 84 10.74 11.73 6.48
N LEU A 85 10.88 10.71 5.59
CA LEU A 85 10.00 10.48 4.46
C LEU A 85 9.67 8.98 4.35
N ILE A 86 8.39 8.63 4.22
CA ILE A 86 7.93 7.27 3.93
C ILE A 86 7.35 7.24 2.52
N CYS A 87 7.80 6.29 1.69
CA CYS A 87 7.28 6.08 0.35
C CYS A 87 6.72 4.66 0.19
N VAL A 88 5.48 4.57 -0.31
CA VAL A 88 4.79 3.30 -0.57
C VAL A 88 4.21 3.30 -1.98
N LYS A 89 3.93 2.11 -2.51
CA LYS A 89 3.25 1.97 -3.80
C LYS A 89 1.82 2.52 -3.74
N ASP A 90 1.05 2.11 -2.75
CA ASP A 90 -0.33 2.51 -2.50
C ASP A 90 -0.68 2.36 -1.01
N PHE A 91 -1.78 2.98 -0.56
CA PHE A 91 -2.21 2.92 0.85
C PHE A 91 -2.47 1.49 1.32
N SER A 92 -2.91 0.58 0.44
CA SER A 92 -3.18 -0.81 0.81
C SER A 92 -1.90 -1.55 1.24
N ARG A 93 -0.73 -1.12 0.76
CA ARG A 93 0.57 -1.65 1.18
C ARG A 93 0.96 -1.13 2.55
N PHE A 94 0.62 0.12 2.87
CA PHE A 94 0.86 0.68 4.19
C PHE A 94 -0.04 0.02 5.25
N SER A 95 -1.36 0.08 5.07
CA SER A 95 -2.32 -0.64 5.92
C SER A 95 -3.62 -0.92 5.17
N ARG A 96 -4.33 -1.99 5.60
CA ARG A 96 -5.72 -2.24 5.21
C ARG A 96 -6.73 -1.65 6.22
N ASP A 97 -6.25 -1.23 7.36
CA ASP A 97 -7.05 -0.47 8.32
C ASP A 97 -6.98 1.02 7.96
N TYR A 98 -8.04 1.51 7.35
CA TYR A 98 -8.13 2.90 6.89
C TYR A 98 -8.27 3.90 8.02
N ILE A 99 -8.86 3.50 9.15
CA ILE A 99 -8.99 4.38 10.33
C ILE A 99 -7.60 4.65 10.89
N GLU A 100 -6.80 3.61 11.01
CA GLU A 100 -5.45 3.72 11.49
C GLU A 100 -4.53 4.44 10.49
N THR A 101 -4.68 4.16 9.18
CA THR A 101 -3.99 4.91 8.12
C THR A 101 -4.32 6.40 8.21
N GLY A 102 -5.61 6.75 8.35
CA GLY A 102 -6.05 8.13 8.54
C GLY A 102 -5.39 8.78 9.75
N ASN A 103 -5.35 8.10 10.89
CA ASN A 103 -4.70 8.61 12.10
C ASN A 103 -3.19 8.85 11.91
N TYR A 104 -2.49 7.95 11.20
CA TYR A 104 -1.09 8.19 10.85
C TYR A 104 -0.92 9.43 9.97
N LEU A 105 -1.73 9.56 8.92
CA LEU A 105 -1.60 10.65 7.95
C LEU A 105 -2.01 12.01 8.50
N GLU A 106 -3.07 12.07 9.32
CA GLU A 106 -3.63 13.33 9.80
C GLU A 106 -3.04 13.77 11.14
N CYS A 107 -2.61 12.84 11.99
CA CYS A 107 -2.11 13.15 13.32
C CYS A 107 -0.65 12.81 13.50
N THR A 108 -0.27 11.53 13.31
CA THR A 108 1.03 11.04 13.73
C THR A 108 2.17 11.61 12.86
N PHE A 109 2.09 11.47 11.55
CA PHE A 109 3.13 11.96 10.64
C PHE A 109 3.24 13.49 10.61
N PRO A 110 2.13 14.27 10.61
CA PRO A 110 2.20 15.71 10.82
C PRO A 110 2.93 16.12 12.08
N PHE A 111 2.59 15.50 13.21
CA PHE A 111 3.20 15.79 14.49
C PHE A 111 4.72 15.48 14.50
N MET A 112 5.12 14.40 13.86
CA MET A 112 6.52 13.97 13.76
C MET A 112 7.29 14.66 12.63
N GLY A 113 6.64 15.48 11.79
CA GLY A 113 7.28 16.15 10.66
C GLY A 113 7.66 15.20 9.51
N VAL A 114 7.00 14.03 9.42
CA VAL A 114 7.26 13.01 8.41
C VAL A 114 6.46 13.30 7.14
N ARG A 115 7.12 13.33 5.98
CA ARG A 115 6.48 13.35 4.66
C ARG A 115 6.05 11.94 4.29
N PHE A 116 4.84 11.77 3.78
CA PHE A 116 4.33 10.47 3.33
C PHE A 116 3.90 10.56 1.88
N ILE A 117 4.36 9.62 1.06
CA ILE A 117 4.06 9.54 -0.38
C ILE A 117 3.43 8.18 -0.70
N SER A 118 2.26 8.19 -1.33
CA SER A 118 1.61 7.02 -1.93
C SER A 118 1.49 7.23 -3.43
N ILE A 119 2.28 6.47 -4.21
CA ILE A 119 2.50 6.74 -5.63
C ILE A 119 1.23 6.54 -6.46
N ASN A 120 0.60 5.35 -6.34
CA ASN A 120 -0.58 5.02 -7.15
C ASN A 120 -1.83 5.79 -6.74
N ASP A 121 -1.89 6.24 -5.48
CA ASP A 121 -3.00 7.04 -4.97
C ASP A 121 -2.82 8.54 -5.31
N GLY A 122 -1.67 8.91 -5.89
CA GLY A 122 -1.35 10.31 -6.20
C GLY A 122 -1.30 11.18 -4.94
N TYR A 123 -0.90 10.62 -3.80
CA TYR A 123 -0.87 11.32 -2.54
C TYR A 123 0.56 11.68 -2.15
N ASP A 124 0.80 12.96 -1.93
CA ASP A 124 1.98 13.50 -1.28
C ASP A 124 1.54 14.46 -0.18
N ARG A 125 1.94 14.19 1.06
CA ARG A 125 1.55 15.01 2.19
C ARG A 125 1.98 16.49 2.04
N ASP A 126 3.08 16.74 1.34
CA ASP A 126 3.57 18.11 1.18
C ASP A 126 2.65 18.96 0.31
N ASP A 127 1.86 18.36 -0.59
CA ASP A 127 0.84 19.04 -1.40
C ASP A 127 -0.36 19.48 -0.57
N TYR A 128 -0.56 18.90 0.61
CA TYR A 128 -1.73 19.15 1.48
C TYR A 128 -1.40 19.87 2.78
N LYS A 129 -0.19 20.43 2.92
CA LYS A 129 0.20 21.19 4.11
C LYS A 129 -0.75 22.38 4.34
N GLY A 130 -1.43 22.35 5.49
CA GLY A 130 -2.35 23.42 5.90
C GLY A 130 -3.73 23.37 5.24
N THR A 131 -4.08 22.26 4.57
CA THR A 131 -5.41 22.05 3.96
C THR A 131 -6.01 20.73 4.44
N THR A 132 -7.34 20.61 4.38
CA THR A 132 -8.07 19.35 4.65
C THR A 132 -8.12 18.42 3.43
N GLY A 133 -7.46 18.78 2.33
CA GLY A 133 -7.47 18.02 1.07
C GLY A 133 -6.90 16.61 1.20
N GLY A 134 -5.94 16.40 2.09
CA GLY A 134 -5.39 15.07 2.37
C GLY A 134 -6.44 14.11 2.90
N LEU A 135 -7.35 14.58 3.75
CA LEU A 135 -8.45 13.78 4.28
C LEU A 135 -9.41 13.33 3.15
N GLU A 136 -9.69 14.18 2.17
CA GLU A 136 -10.53 13.82 1.02
C GLU A 136 -9.94 12.66 0.23
N VAL A 137 -8.63 12.66 -0.03
CA VAL A 137 -7.96 11.57 -0.77
C VAL A 137 -8.00 10.26 0.03
N VAL A 138 -7.73 10.33 1.34
CA VAL A 138 -7.84 9.18 2.24
C VAL A 138 -9.27 8.64 2.29
N MET A 139 -10.28 9.52 2.42
CA MET A 139 -11.69 9.12 2.42
C MET A 139 -12.10 8.50 1.08
N ARG A 140 -11.64 9.04 -0.04
CA ARG A 140 -11.90 8.48 -1.37
C ARG A 140 -11.32 7.08 -1.49
N SER A 141 -10.11 6.85 -1.01
CA SER A 141 -9.47 5.51 -1.00
C SER A 141 -10.24 4.53 -0.12
N ILE A 142 -10.75 4.98 1.03
CA ILE A 142 -11.64 4.19 1.91
C ILE A 142 -12.91 3.78 1.18
N ILE A 143 -13.57 4.72 0.52
CA ILE A 143 -14.81 4.47 -0.22
C ILE A 143 -14.57 3.45 -1.35
N TYR A 144 -13.49 3.61 -2.12
CA TYR A 144 -13.15 2.65 -3.19
C TYR A 144 -12.85 1.26 -2.65
N ALA A 145 -12.16 1.13 -1.52
CA ALA A 145 -11.90 -0.17 -0.92
C ALA A 145 -13.16 -0.82 -0.35
N ALA A 146 -14.03 -0.05 0.30
CA ALA A 146 -15.32 -0.53 0.78
C ALA A 146 -16.19 -1.00 -0.38
N TYR A 147 -16.24 -0.24 -1.48
CA TYR A 147 -16.97 -0.60 -2.70
C TYR A 147 -16.41 -1.87 -3.34
N SER A 148 -15.08 -2.00 -3.44
CA SER A 148 -14.42 -3.20 -3.96
C SER A 148 -14.75 -4.45 -3.14
N LYS A 149 -14.77 -4.33 -1.80
CA LYS A 149 -15.16 -5.41 -0.90
C LYS A 149 -16.63 -5.81 -1.07
N ASP A 150 -17.53 -4.84 -1.15
CA ASP A 150 -18.97 -5.09 -1.37
C ASP A 150 -19.22 -5.75 -2.73
N LEU A 151 -18.54 -5.28 -3.79
CA LEU A 151 -18.61 -5.88 -5.12
C LEU A 151 -18.09 -7.32 -5.12
N SER A 152 -17.00 -7.62 -4.40
CA SER A 152 -16.45 -8.97 -4.27
C SER A 152 -17.47 -9.91 -3.59
N VAL A 153 -18.09 -9.47 -2.48
CA VAL A 153 -19.13 -10.25 -1.78
C VAL A 153 -20.33 -10.49 -2.68
N LYS A 154 -20.82 -9.47 -3.38
CA LYS A 154 -21.96 -9.59 -4.32
C LYS A 154 -21.64 -10.54 -5.48
N THR A 155 -20.46 -10.43 -6.08
CA THR A 155 -20.03 -11.29 -7.18
C THR A 155 -19.91 -12.74 -6.72
N THR A 156 -19.32 -12.99 -5.56
CA THR A 156 -19.19 -14.34 -4.98
C THR A 156 -20.56 -14.94 -4.68
N SER A 157 -21.45 -14.17 -4.08
CA SER A 157 -22.82 -14.61 -3.79
C SER A 157 -23.60 -14.95 -5.07
N ALA A 158 -23.48 -14.11 -6.10
CA ALA A 158 -24.09 -14.36 -7.40
C ALA A 158 -23.53 -15.64 -8.06
N LYS A 159 -22.21 -15.86 -8.01
CA LYS A 159 -21.57 -17.08 -8.49
C LYS A 159 -22.08 -18.33 -7.76
N ILE A 160 -22.15 -18.30 -6.44
CA ILE A 160 -22.70 -19.41 -5.64
C ILE A 160 -24.14 -19.70 -6.01
N GLN A 161 -24.96 -18.67 -6.22
CA GLN A 161 -26.36 -18.84 -6.60
C GLN A 161 -26.49 -19.46 -8.00
N MET A 162 -25.65 -19.05 -8.95
CA MET A 162 -25.58 -19.65 -10.29
C MET A 162 -25.15 -21.13 -10.22
N MET A 163 -24.14 -21.45 -9.41
CA MET A 163 -23.71 -22.84 -9.20
C MET A 163 -24.83 -23.72 -8.62
N LYS A 164 -25.59 -23.20 -7.65
CA LYS A 164 -26.77 -23.91 -7.09
C LYS A 164 -27.86 -24.16 -8.15
N GLN A 165 -27.94 -23.36 -9.20
CA GLN A 165 -28.84 -23.53 -10.34
C GLN A 165 -28.25 -24.45 -11.44
N GLY A 166 -27.08 -25.07 -11.21
CA GLY A 166 -26.42 -25.93 -12.20
C GLY A 166 -25.80 -25.17 -13.38
N LYS A 167 -25.65 -23.84 -13.27
CA LYS A 167 -25.00 -23.01 -14.29
C LYS A 167 -23.49 -23.01 -14.12
N TYR A 168 -22.77 -23.15 -15.24
CA TYR A 168 -21.28 -23.01 -15.23
C TYR A 168 -20.88 -21.56 -14.98
N VAL A 169 -19.98 -21.35 -14.03
CA VAL A 169 -19.55 -20.02 -13.58
C VAL A 169 -18.04 -19.78 -13.84
N GLY A 170 -17.34 -20.72 -14.47
CA GLY A 170 -15.92 -20.60 -14.87
C GLY A 170 -15.74 -19.83 -16.18
N GLY A 171 -14.56 -19.28 -16.41
CA GLY A 171 -14.24 -18.49 -17.61
C GLY A 171 -14.23 -19.33 -18.90
N TYR A 172 -13.71 -20.56 -18.85
CA TYR A 172 -13.73 -21.56 -19.93
C TYR A 172 -13.98 -22.94 -19.34
N ALA A 173 -14.77 -23.75 -20.03
CA ALA A 173 -14.89 -25.16 -19.67
C ALA A 173 -13.52 -25.85 -19.87
N PRO A 174 -13.03 -26.63 -18.89
CA PRO A 174 -11.85 -27.46 -19.13
C PRO A 174 -12.17 -28.40 -20.28
N TYR A 175 -11.28 -28.50 -21.24
CA TYR A 175 -11.37 -29.51 -22.29
C TYR A 175 -11.33 -30.89 -21.63
N GLY A 176 -12.40 -31.64 -21.79
CA GLY A 176 -12.52 -33.07 -21.42
C GLY A 176 -11.66 -33.95 -22.31
#